data_192619d60b160c94c59c7ce5fe8b0beb
#
_entry.id   192619d60b160c94c59c7ce5fe8b0beb
#
_cell.length_a   1.000
_cell.length_b   1.000
_cell.length_c   1.000
_cell.angle_alpha   90.00
_cell.angle_beta   90.00
_cell.angle_gamma   90.00
#
_symmetry.space_group_name_H-M   'P 1'
#
loop_
_entity.id
_entity.type
_entity.pdbx_description
1 polymer ?
#
loop_
_entity_poly.entity_id
_entity_poly.type
_entity_poly.pdbx_seq_one_letter_code
_entity_poly.pdbx_strand_id
1 'polypeptide(L)'
;MELCYHSESCNTRLVYGETLNRSIPAGFSKDVHVIFLTNQKYYDRSFEKINQLFATALDIDWYICRNHLYCNDLTELQELLAFLEGFPKDHQYLFVSYGNEGVTALTGFIQQTTVLPSRFCCLPVSLRSLCKSLVKRREVVSQHLQPLLVVNNLPQDIFYDQTITQEQGDGKLVDFLLLLRAGLVCDASFLKNLFQSFPHQQAVHSRSFASYIQQLASFYEKRQTEIENYGRLFELAFYQVANGHLLSANMKRMMGILMQVTWNQQVTPLDLDLPKFFHWLQAVGLPVVLPPQISLTEYGVAVLKLTKELPKPTLYQKIGIREAANYPTSEELIQMATAYQQIIGE
;
A
#
# COMPACT_ATOMS: atom_id res chain seq x y z
N MET A 1 -21.78 2.10 -4.69
CA MET A 1 -21.50 3.45 -4.17
C MET A 1 -20.45 4.10 -5.04
N GLU A 2 -20.53 5.41 -5.23
CA GLU A 2 -19.61 6.17 -6.06
C GLU A 2 -19.07 7.37 -5.29
N LEU A 3 -17.75 7.60 -5.38
CA LEU A 3 -17.06 8.76 -4.80
C LEU A 3 -16.22 9.43 -5.88
N CYS A 4 -16.22 10.77 -5.90
CA CYS A 4 -15.22 11.54 -6.64
C CYS A 4 -14.06 11.87 -5.72
N TYR A 5 -12.88 11.33 -6.04
CA TYR A 5 -11.63 11.63 -5.37
C TYR A 5 -10.95 12.78 -6.10
N HIS A 6 -10.79 13.90 -5.40
CA HIS A 6 -10.23 15.12 -5.98
C HIS A 6 -8.75 15.25 -5.59
N SER A 7 -7.96 15.62 -6.53
CA SER A 7 -6.57 15.95 -6.31
C SER A 7 -6.10 17.01 -7.30
N GLU A 8 -5.82 18.23 -6.80
CA GLU A 8 -5.34 19.45 -7.50
C GLU A 8 -5.62 19.57 -9.03
N SER A 9 -5.30 18.55 -9.82
CA SER A 9 -5.43 18.56 -11.28
C SER A 9 -6.19 17.36 -11.86
N CYS A 10 -6.60 16.39 -11.04
CA CYS A 10 -7.24 15.17 -11.51
C CYS A 10 -8.44 14.78 -10.66
N ASN A 11 -9.50 14.36 -11.33
CA ASN A 11 -10.65 13.75 -10.71
C ASN A 11 -10.62 12.24 -11.00
N THR A 12 -10.70 11.44 -9.95
CA THR A 12 -10.78 9.99 -10.05
C THR A 12 -12.16 9.55 -9.59
N ARG A 13 -12.84 8.77 -10.40
CA ARG A 13 -14.10 8.14 -10.02
C ARG A 13 -13.80 6.80 -9.32
N LEU A 14 -14.17 6.68 -8.05
CA LEU A 14 -14.09 5.46 -7.28
C LEU A 14 -15.48 4.84 -7.12
N VAL A 15 -15.68 3.67 -7.71
CA VAL A 15 -16.90 2.86 -7.56
C VAL A 15 -16.59 1.65 -6.67
N TYR A 16 -17.39 1.44 -5.62
CA TYR A 16 -17.18 0.35 -4.64
C TYR A 16 -18.51 -0.17 -4.07
N GLY A 17 -18.46 -1.31 -3.39
CA GLY A 17 -19.62 -1.92 -2.72
C GLY A 17 -20.50 -2.77 -3.64
N GLU A 18 -20.09 -2.97 -4.89
CA GLU A 18 -20.74 -3.85 -5.87
C GLU A 18 -19.70 -4.72 -6.58
N THR A 19 -20.18 -5.75 -7.30
CA THR A 19 -19.32 -6.58 -8.15
C THR A 19 -18.87 -5.81 -9.39
N LEU A 20 -17.74 -6.19 -10.00
CA LEU A 20 -17.24 -5.55 -11.22
C LEU A 20 -18.26 -5.52 -12.34
N ASN A 21 -19.07 -6.58 -12.51
CA ASN A 21 -20.12 -6.67 -13.53
C ASN A 21 -21.17 -5.54 -13.42
N ARG A 22 -21.38 -5.01 -12.22
CA ARG A 22 -22.34 -3.91 -11.99
C ARG A 22 -21.67 -2.55 -11.96
N SER A 23 -20.38 -2.54 -11.57
CA SER A 23 -19.60 -1.31 -11.40
C SER A 23 -19.05 -0.78 -12.71
N ILE A 24 -18.61 -1.68 -13.62
CA ILE A 24 -18.05 -1.30 -14.93
C ILE A 24 -19.20 -1.02 -15.91
N PRO A 25 -19.30 0.20 -16.47
CA PRO A 25 -20.36 0.52 -17.43
C PRO A 25 -20.27 -0.33 -18.71
N ALA A 26 -21.43 -0.69 -19.27
CA ALA A 26 -21.48 -1.33 -20.58
C ALA A 26 -20.77 -0.47 -21.64
N GLY A 27 -19.89 -1.07 -22.43
CA GLY A 27 -19.09 -0.35 -23.43
C GLY A 27 -17.94 0.49 -22.90
N PHE A 28 -17.54 0.32 -21.62
CA PHE A 28 -16.41 1.04 -21.01
C PHE A 28 -15.09 0.89 -21.81
N SER A 29 -14.87 -0.27 -22.40
CA SER A 29 -13.72 -0.59 -23.25
C SER A 29 -13.99 -0.51 -24.75
N LYS A 30 -15.14 0.06 -25.16
CA LYS A 30 -15.50 0.12 -26.58
C LYS A 30 -14.47 0.92 -27.37
N ASP A 31 -14.08 0.37 -28.52
CA ASP A 31 -13.18 1.02 -29.49
C ASP A 31 -11.77 1.33 -28.96
N VAL A 32 -11.33 0.67 -27.87
CA VAL A 32 -9.96 0.78 -27.33
C VAL A 32 -9.27 -0.57 -27.23
N HIS A 33 -7.95 -0.58 -27.33
CA HIS A 33 -7.12 -1.74 -27.05
C HIS A 33 -6.79 -1.76 -25.54
N VAL A 34 -7.14 -2.83 -24.85
CA VAL A 34 -6.96 -2.94 -23.39
C VAL A 34 -5.67 -3.69 -23.08
N ILE A 35 -4.83 -3.09 -22.26
CA ILE A 35 -3.59 -3.72 -21.77
C ILE A 35 -3.69 -3.88 -20.25
N PHE A 36 -3.84 -5.14 -19.82
CA PHE A 36 -3.83 -5.49 -18.41
C PHE A 36 -2.41 -5.71 -17.91
N LEU A 37 -2.07 -5.10 -16.79
CA LEU A 37 -0.92 -5.49 -15.98
C LEU A 37 -1.44 -6.22 -14.75
N THR A 38 -0.91 -7.44 -14.48
CA THR A 38 -1.38 -8.30 -13.39
C THR A 38 -0.24 -9.13 -12.79
N ASN A 39 -0.51 -9.83 -11.69
CA ASN A 39 0.35 -10.91 -11.20
C ASN A 39 -0.25 -12.27 -11.58
N GLN A 40 0.60 -13.29 -11.78
CA GLN A 40 0.19 -14.63 -12.22
C GLN A 40 -1.03 -15.18 -11.45
N LYS A 41 -1.01 -15.08 -10.12
CA LYS A 41 -2.10 -15.60 -9.27
C LYS A 41 -3.47 -14.98 -9.52
N TYR A 42 -3.53 -13.72 -9.98
CA TYR A 42 -4.80 -13.05 -10.32
C TYR A 42 -5.21 -13.36 -11.74
N TYR A 43 -4.25 -13.47 -12.66
CA TYR A 43 -4.48 -13.94 -14.01
C TYR A 43 -5.14 -15.33 -14.00
N ASP A 44 -4.50 -16.32 -13.39
CA ASP A 44 -4.99 -17.70 -13.34
C ASP A 44 -6.41 -17.81 -12.76
N ARG A 45 -6.74 -16.97 -11.80
CA ARG A 45 -8.02 -17.00 -11.09
C ARG A 45 -9.15 -16.33 -11.83
N SER A 46 -8.88 -15.30 -12.62
CA SER A 46 -9.92 -14.36 -13.05
C SER A 46 -9.87 -13.99 -14.53
N PHE A 47 -8.94 -14.55 -15.30
CA PHE A 47 -8.74 -14.23 -16.72
C PHE A 47 -10.03 -14.25 -17.53
N GLU A 48 -10.79 -15.36 -17.50
CA GLU A 48 -12.03 -15.50 -18.27
C GLU A 48 -13.09 -14.48 -17.86
N LYS A 49 -13.27 -14.30 -16.54
CA LYS A 49 -14.25 -13.36 -15.98
C LYS A 49 -13.93 -11.92 -16.37
N ILE A 50 -12.65 -11.53 -16.28
CA ILE A 50 -12.22 -10.16 -16.61
C ILE A 50 -12.33 -9.93 -18.13
N ASN A 51 -11.90 -10.86 -18.97
CA ASN A 51 -12.06 -10.73 -20.43
C ASN A 51 -13.52 -10.55 -20.84
N GLN A 52 -14.46 -11.25 -20.21
CA GLN A 52 -15.88 -11.07 -20.48
C GLN A 52 -16.39 -9.66 -20.16
N LEU A 53 -15.85 -9.02 -19.11
CA LEU A 53 -16.20 -7.63 -18.74
C LEU A 53 -15.71 -6.60 -19.76
N PHE A 54 -14.65 -6.93 -20.48
CA PHE A 54 -14.02 -6.06 -21.47
C PHE A 54 -14.24 -6.55 -22.92
N ALA A 55 -15.23 -7.41 -23.14
CA ALA A 55 -15.51 -8.04 -24.44
C ALA A 55 -15.83 -7.05 -25.58
N THR A 56 -16.10 -5.77 -25.28
CA THR A 56 -16.31 -4.70 -26.27
C THR A 56 -15.02 -4.03 -26.72
N ALA A 57 -13.88 -4.41 -26.16
CA ALA A 57 -12.57 -3.88 -26.58
C ALA A 57 -12.22 -4.31 -28.01
N LEU A 58 -11.37 -3.54 -28.68
CA LEU A 58 -10.81 -3.91 -29.97
C LEU A 58 -9.90 -5.13 -29.86
N ASP A 59 -9.09 -5.14 -28.81
CA ASP A 59 -8.20 -6.23 -28.45
C ASP A 59 -7.87 -6.19 -26.95
N ILE A 60 -7.38 -7.32 -26.39
CA ILE A 60 -7.04 -7.45 -24.98
C ILE A 60 -5.72 -8.19 -24.84
N ASP A 61 -4.72 -7.50 -24.32
CA ASP A 61 -3.42 -8.09 -23.99
C ASP A 61 -3.17 -8.10 -22.50
N TRP A 62 -2.40 -9.10 -22.05
CA TRP A 62 -2.04 -9.29 -20.67
C TRP A 62 -0.54 -9.31 -20.48
N TYR A 63 -0.01 -8.39 -19.67
CA TYR A 63 1.35 -8.43 -19.16
C TYR A 63 1.36 -8.95 -17.73
N ILE A 64 2.10 -10.05 -17.50
CA ILE A 64 2.16 -10.72 -16.19
C ILE A 64 3.43 -10.32 -15.47
N CYS A 65 3.29 -9.41 -14.50
CA CYS A 65 4.39 -8.97 -13.64
C CYS A 65 4.83 -10.07 -12.68
N ARG A 66 6.09 -10.03 -12.26
CA ARG A 66 6.63 -10.91 -11.23
C ARG A 66 5.80 -10.89 -9.96
N ASN A 67 5.71 -12.02 -9.28
CA ASN A 67 4.78 -12.21 -8.15
C ASN A 67 5.39 -11.75 -6.81
N HIS A 68 5.91 -10.53 -6.73
CA HIS A 68 6.35 -9.92 -5.46
C HIS A 68 5.78 -8.51 -5.28
N LEU A 69 5.83 -8.00 -4.03
CA LEU A 69 5.15 -6.76 -3.65
C LEU A 69 5.66 -5.53 -4.40
N TYR A 70 6.97 -5.45 -4.63
CA TYR A 70 7.65 -4.34 -5.30
C TYR A 70 8.11 -4.74 -6.71
N CYS A 71 7.20 -5.32 -7.52
CA CYS A 71 7.52 -5.65 -8.91
C CYS A 71 7.71 -4.41 -9.80
N ASN A 72 7.51 -3.20 -9.29
CA ASN A 72 7.75 -1.94 -9.98
C ASN A 72 9.24 -1.54 -9.96
N ASP A 73 10.13 -2.46 -10.30
CA ASP A 73 11.58 -2.20 -10.39
C ASP A 73 12.04 -2.00 -11.85
N LEU A 74 13.34 -1.65 -12.02
CA LEU A 74 13.89 -1.38 -13.35
C LEU A 74 13.87 -2.60 -14.28
N THR A 75 14.03 -3.81 -13.74
CA THR A 75 14.03 -5.03 -14.55
C THR A 75 12.65 -5.28 -15.12
N GLU A 76 11.62 -5.17 -14.29
CA GLU A 76 10.23 -5.32 -14.72
C GLU A 76 9.84 -4.21 -15.72
N LEU A 77 10.28 -2.97 -15.48
CA LEU A 77 10.05 -1.88 -16.43
C LEU A 77 10.67 -2.18 -17.79
N GLN A 78 11.91 -2.70 -17.84
CA GLN A 78 12.59 -3.04 -19.09
C GLN A 78 11.84 -4.14 -19.87
N GLU A 79 11.38 -5.18 -19.17
CA GLU A 79 10.59 -6.27 -19.77
C GLU A 79 9.24 -5.77 -20.30
N LEU A 80 8.58 -4.86 -19.54
CA LEU A 80 7.33 -4.24 -19.98
C LEU A 80 7.52 -3.33 -21.20
N LEU A 81 8.61 -2.57 -21.26
CA LEU A 81 8.91 -1.75 -22.44
C LEU A 81 9.14 -2.60 -23.68
N ALA A 82 9.87 -3.72 -23.56
CA ALA A 82 10.05 -4.67 -24.66
C ALA A 82 8.71 -5.27 -25.12
N PHE A 83 7.81 -5.59 -24.20
CA PHE A 83 6.45 -6.04 -24.53
C PHE A 83 5.68 -4.98 -25.33
N LEU A 84 5.83 -3.69 -25.00
CA LEU A 84 5.10 -2.59 -25.65
C LEU A 84 5.68 -2.15 -26.99
N GLU A 85 6.87 -2.56 -27.38
CA GLU A 85 7.53 -2.16 -28.65
C GLU A 85 6.70 -2.50 -29.90
N GLY A 86 5.94 -3.61 -29.87
CA GLY A 86 5.11 -4.07 -30.99
C GLY A 86 3.76 -3.36 -31.15
N PHE A 87 3.37 -2.47 -30.24
CA PHE A 87 2.04 -1.87 -30.25
C PHE A 87 1.93 -0.65 -31.17
N PRO A 88 0.90 -0.57 -32.05
CA PRO A 88 0.67 0.56 -32.95
C PRO A 88 0.44 1.88 -32.18
N LYS A 89 1.08 2.96 -32.62
CA LYS A 89 1.01 4.27 -31.94
C LYS A 89 -0.23 5.11 -32.29
N ASP A 90 -1.00 4.69 -33.27
CA ASP A 90 -2.22 5.33 -33.74
C ASP A 90 -3.50 4.77 -33.10
N HIS A 91 -3.38 3.72 -32.28
CA HIS A 91 -4.50 3.17 -31.54
C HIS A 91 -4.71 3.90 -30.21
N GLN A 92 -5.94 3.84 -29.67
CA GLN A 92 -6.24 4.27 -28.32
C GLN A 92 -6.14 3.10 -27.34
N TYR A 93 -5.45 3.29 -26.23
CA TYR A 93 -5.19 2.26 -25.23
C TYR A 93 -5.87 2.54 -23.90
N LEU A 94 -6.24 1.48 -23.19
CA LEU A 94 -6.65 1.52 -21.80
C LEU A 94 -5.71 0.63 -20.99
N PHE A 95 -4.79 1.24 -20.25
CA PHE A 95 -3.99 0.51 -19.28
C PHE A 95 -4.80 0.21 -18.03
N VAL A 96 -4.89 -1.08 -17.67
CA VAL A 96 -5.66 -1.55 -16.52
C VAL A 96 -4.75 -2.24 -15.52
N SER A 97 -4.66 -1.68 -14.32
CA SER A 97 -4.00 -2.36 -13.20
C SER A 97 -4.95 -3.36 -12.55
N TYR A 98 -4.60 -4.65 -12.59
CA TYR A 98 -5.33 -5.73 -11.92
C TYR A 98 -4.38 -6.59 -11.11
N GLY A 99 -3.82 -6.04 -10.03
CA GLY A 99 -2.77 -6.70 -9.28
C GLY A 99 -2.46 -6.05 -7.93
N ASN A 100 -1.28 -6.35 -7.40
CA ASN A 100 -0.80 -5.81 -6.15
C ASN A 100 -0.37 -4.33 -6.28
N GLU A 101 0.19 -3.77 -5.19
CA GLU A 101 0.64 -2.37 -5.13
C GLU A 101 1.73 -2.04 -6.16
N GLY A 102 2.66 -2.98 -6.41
CA GLY A 102 3.72 -2.81 -7.42
C GLY A 102 3.16 -2.74 -8.84
N VAL A 103 2.20 -3.61 -9.16
CA VAL A 103 1.48 -3.56 -10.45
C VAL A 103 0.78 -2.23 -10.64
N THR A 104 0.08 -1.74 -9.59
CA THR A 104 -0.61 -0.45 -9.64
C THR A 104 0.37 0.71 -9.87
N ALA A 105 1.53 0.68 -9.22
CA ALA A 105 2.57 1.70 -9.41
C ALA A 105 3.15 1.66 -10.83
N LEU A 106 3.50 0.47 -11.33
CA LEU A 106 4.08 0.27 -12.65
C LEU A 106 3.11 0.67 -13.78
N THR A 107 1.83 0.27 -13.65
CA THR A 107 0.80 0.61 -14.65
C THR A 107 0.63 2.13 -14.77
N GLY A 108 0.53 2.84 -13.65
CA GLY A 108 0.42 4.29 -13.68
C GLY A 108 1.70 4.96 -14.19
N PHE A 109 2.89 4.41 -13.86
CA PHE A 109 4.16 4.92 -14.37
C PHE A 109 4.24 4.80 -15.89
N ILE A 110 4.00 3.61 -16.44
CA ILE A 110 4.11 3.37 -17.88
C ILE A 110 3.05 4.17 -18.67
N GLN A 111 1.83 4.26 -18.16
CA GLN A 111 0.79 5.04 -18.81
C GLN A 111 1.18 6.52 -18.96
N GLN A 112 1.84 7.09 -17.97
CA GLN A 112 2.24 8.50 -17.99
C GLN A 112 3.49 8.75 -18.85
N THR A 113 4.34 7.73 -19.07
CA THR A 113 5.64 7.89 -19.75
C THR A 113 5.67 7.32 -21.16
N THR A 114 4.71 6.46 -21.50
CA THR A 114 4.62 5.86 -22.85
C THR A 114 4.20 6.88 -23.89
N VAL A 115 4.59 6.64 -25.14
CA VAL A 115 4.13 7.39 -26.32
C VAL A 115 2.78 6.90 -26.84
N LEU A 116 2.24 5.81 -26.29
CA LEU A 116 0.93 5.26 -26.67
C LEU A 116 -0.19 6.14 -26.12
N PRO A 117 -1.12 6.65 -26.98
CA PRO A 117 -2.27 7.42 -26.52
C PRO A 117 -3.16 6.59 -25.59
N SER A 118 -3.19 6.92 -24.29
CA SER A 118 -3.75 5.98 -23.32
C SER A 118 -4.47 6.61 -22.15
N ARG A 119 -5.43 5.85 -21.58
CA ARG A 119 -6.10 6.11 -20.31
C ARG A 119 -5.62 5.10 -19.26
N PHE A 120 -5.83 5.41 -17.98
CA PHE A 120 -5.45 4.56 -16.85
C PHE A 120 -6.67 4.24 -15.98
N CYS A 121 -6.89 2.96 -15.72
CA CYS A 121 -7.94 2.43 -14.85
C CYS A 121 -7.35 1.43 -13.84
N CYS A 122 -7.95 1.34 -12.66
CA CYS A 122 -7.57 0.35 -11.65
C CYS A 122 -8.73 -0.57 -11.28
N LEU A 123 -8.45 -1.86 -11.22
CA LEU A 123 -9.29 -2.91 -10.62
C LEU A 123 -8.56 -3.47 -9.40
N PRO A 124 -8.64 -2.81 -8.23
CA PRO A 124 -7.88 -3.23 -7.07
C PRO A 124 -8.29 -4.62 -6.56
N VAL A 125 -7.29 -5.45 -6.28
CA VAL A 125 -7.47 -6.82 -5.77
C VAL A 125 -7.40 -6.91 -4.25
N SER A 126 -7.14 -5.79 -3.57
CA SER A 126 -7.04 -5.66 -2.11
C SER A 126 -7.26 -4.22 -1.68
N LEU A 127 -7.49 -3.98 -0.39
CA LEU A 127 -7.57 -2.61 0.14
C LEU A 127 -6.25 -1.85 -0.05
N ARG A 128 -5.12 -2.54 -0.01
CA ARG A 128 -3.79 -1.97 -0.26
C ARG A 128 -3.64 -1.49 -1.70
N SER A 129 -4.02 -2.29 -2.69
CA SER A 129 -3.98 -1.87 -4.09
C SER A 129 -5.00 -0.76 -4.38
N LEU A 130 -6.16 -0.74 -3.67
CA LEU A 130 -7.09 0.39 -3.69
C LEU A 130 -6.41 1.67 -3.20
N CYS A 131 -5.81 1.65 -2.01
CA CYS A 131 -5.11 2.82 -1.49
C CYS A 131 -3.93 3.24 -2.37
N LYS A 132 -3.18 2.29 -2.93
CA LYS A 132 -2.13 2.61 -3.90
C LYS A 132 -2.69 3.27 -5.15
N SER A 133 -3.91 2.94 -5.57
CA SER A 133 -4.59 3.61 -6.68
C SER A 133 -4.89 5.09 -6.38
N LEU A 134 -5.15 5.43 -5.11
CA LEU A 134 -5.42 6.80 -4.66
C LEU A 134 -4.15 7.65 -4.45
N VAL A 135 -2.95 7.05 -4.43
CA VAL A 135 -1.68 7.78 -4.34
C VAL A 135 -1.27 8.29 -5.71
N LYS A 136 -0.98 9.59 -5.83
CA LYS A 136 -0.51 10.20 -7.09
C LYS A 136 0.85 9.68 -7.52
N ARG A 137 1.76 9.53 -6.56
CA ARG A 137 3.16 9.20 -6.81
C ARG A 137 3.30 7.77 -7.30
N ARG A 138 3.80 7.61 -8.54
CA ARG A 138 4.15 6.34 -9.19
C ARG A 138 5.65 6.25 -9.29
N GLU A 139 6.21 5.17 -8.76
CA GLU A 139 7.65 5.01 -8.64
C GLU A 139 8.11 3.74 -9.34
N VAL A 140 9.29 3.83 -9.96
CA VAL A 140 10.11 2.67 -10.27
C VAL A 140 11.28 2.68 -9.29
N VAL A 141 11.47 1.55 -8.61
CA VAL A 141 12.40 1.46 -7.48
C VAL A 141 13.67 0.67 -7.84
N SER A 142 14.73 0.93 -7.09
CA SER A 142 15.96 0.13 -7.11
C SER A 142 15.77 -1.21 -6.40
N GLN A 143 16.78 -2.09 -6.45
CA GLN A 143 16.83 -3.31 -5.64
C GLN A 143 16.77 -3.05 -4.12
N HIS A 144 17.15 -1.85 -3.69
CA HIS A 144 17.06 -1.42 -2.29
C HIS A 144 15.76 -0.65 -1.97
N LEU A 145 14.76 -0.75 -2.85
CA LEU A 145 13.44 -0.12 -2.72
C LEU A 145 13.46 1.42 -2.64
N GLN A 146 14.51 2.03 -3.19
CA GLN A 146 14.61 3.48 -3.30
C GLN A 146 14.04 3.93 -4.65
N PRO A 147 13.27 5.02 -4.70
CA PRO A 147 12.76 5.58 -5.94
C PRO A 147 13.88 6.01 -6.87
N LEU A 148 13.88 5.50 -8.10
CA LEU A 148 14.79 5.88 -9.18
C LEU A 148 14.10 6.79 -10.20
N LEU A 149 12.86 6.44 -10.55
CA LEU A 149 12.04 7.21 -11.49
C LEU A 149 10.70 7.49 -10.81
N VAL A 150 10.19 8.68 -11.01
CA VAL A 150 8.93 9.12 -10.38
C VAL A 150 8.10 9.93 -11.35
N VAL A 151 6.81 9.61 -11.44
CA VAL A 151 5.80 10.42 -12.10
C VAL A 151 4.60 10.62 -11.18
N ASN A 152 3.75 11.58 -11.48
CA ASN A 152 2.54 11.83 -10.72
C ASN A 152 1.33 11.71 -11.64
N ASN A 153 0.49 10.71 -11.40
CA ASN A 153 -0.81 10.58 -12.04
C ASN A 153 -1.81 9.83 -11.15
N LEU A 154 -3.09 9.95 -11.48
CA LEU A 154 -4.16 9.16 -10.90
C LEU A 154 -4.91 8.42 -12.00
N PRO A 155 -5.48 7.24 -11.71
CA PRO A 155 -6.41 6.59 -12.64
C PRO A 155 -7.65 7.47 -12.81
N GLN A 156 -8.27 7.42 -13.99
CA GLN A 156 -9.55 8.08 -14.22
C GLN A 156 -10.68 7.36 -13.49
N ASP A 157 -10.62 6.03 -13.48
CA ASP A 157 -11.61 5.16 -12.86
C ASP A 157 -10.94 4.12 -11.96
N ILE A 158 -11.56 3.87 -10.81
CA ILE A 158 -11.22 2.78 -9.89
C ILE A 158 -12.50 1.99 -9.64
N PHE A 159 -12.52 0.71 -9.98
CA PHE A 159 -13.63 -0.19 -9.69
C PHE A 159 -13.18 -1.22 -8.65
N TYR A 160 -13.67 -1.08 -7.43
CA TYR A 160 -13.27 -1.92 -6.30
C TYR A 160 -14.37 -2.92 -5.93
N ASP A 161 -14.12 -4.19 -6.27
CA ASP A 161 -14.98 -5.32 -5.92
C ASP A 161 -14.42 -6.04 -4.69
N GLN A 162 -15.11 -5.91 -3.57
CA GLN A 162 -14.69 -6.52 -2.30
C GLN A 162 -14.75 -8.05 -2.30
N THR A 163 -15.53 -8.67 -3.19
CA THR A 163 -15.62 -10.13 -3.27
C THR A 163 -14.29 -10.74 -3.72
N ILE A 164 -13.49 -10.01 -4.52
CA ILE A 164 -12.14 -10.41 -4.94
C ILE A 164 -11.18 -10.47 -3.75
N THR A 165 -11.34 -9.56 -2.78
CA THR A 165 -10.45 -9.48 -1.61
C THR A 165 -10.80 -10.48 -0.52
N GLN A 166 -12.06 -10.88 -0.40
CA GLN A 166 -12.54 -11.79 0.65
C GLN A 166 -11.96 -13.22 0.52
N GLU A 167 -11.55 -13.60 -0.66
CA GLU A 167 -10.97 -14.92 -0.94
C GLU A 167 -9.48 -15.04 -0.53
N GLN A 168 -8.86 -13.97 -0.02
CA GLN A 168 -7.45 -13.94 0.36
C GLN A 168 -7.31 -14.04 1.90
N GLY A 169 -7.08 -15.26 2.45
CA GLY A 169 -6.98 -15.49 3.89
C GLY A 169 -6.09 -14.46 4.63
N ASP A 170 -4.77 -14.58 4.54
CA ASP A 170 -3.84 -13.66 5.21
C ASP A 170 -3.85 -12.22 4.65
N GLY A 171 -4.41 -12.02 3.48
CA GLY A 171 -4.55 -10.70 2.86
C GLY A 171 -5.33 -9.70 3.71
N LYS A 172 -6.32 -10.17 4.48
CA LYS A 172 -7.12 -9.31 5.37
C LYS A 172 -6.31 -8.71 6.52
N LEU A 173 -5.39 -9.47 7.12
CA LEU A 173 -4.51 -8.94 8.17
C LEU A 173 -3.62 -7.81 7.64
N VAL A 174 -3.13 -7.96 6.42
CA VAL A 174 -2.29 -6.91 5.80
C VAL A 174 -3.12 -5.71 5.37
N ASP A 175 -4.37 -5.91 4.95
CA ASP A 175 -5.31 -4.81 4.69
C ASP A 175 -5.70 -4.09 6.00
N PHE A 176 -5.83 -4.84 7.10
CA PHE A 176 -6.07 -4.27 8.42
C PHE A 176 -4.90 -3.40 8.91
N LEU A 177 -3.65 -3.80 8.63
CA LEU A 177 -2.47 -3.00 8.92
C LEU A 177 -2.51 -1.63 8.24
N LEU A 178 -3.07 -1.55 7.04
CA LEU A 178 -3.25 -0.27 6.35
C LEU A 178 -4.25 0.64 7.07
N LEU A 179 -5.37 0.08 7.55
CA LEU A 179 -6.35 0.83 8.35
C LEU A 179 -5.73 1.34 9.64
N LEU A 180 -4.92 0.51 10.32
CA LEU A 180 -4.16 0.92 11.51
C LEU A 180 -3.23 2.10 11.22
N ARG A 181 -2.45 2.02 10.15
CA ARG A 181 -1.53 3.08 9.73
C ARG A 181 -2.28 4.38 9.46
N ALA A 182 -3.39 4.32 8.73
CA ALA A 182 -4.22 5.48 8.45
C ALA A 182 -4.84 6.07 9.72
N GLY A 183 -5.30 5.23 10.66
CA GLY A 183 -5.84 5.66 11.96
C GLY A 183 -4.80 6.38 12.81
N LEU A 184 -3.60 5.81 12.95
CA LEU A 184 -2.49 6.43 13.70
C LEU A 184 -2.12 7.82 13.15
N VAL A 185 -2.12 7.96 11.84
CA VAL A 185 -1.74 9.20 11.16
C VAL A 185 -2.85 10.23 11.15
N CYS A 186 -4.12 9.83 11.02
CA CYS A 186 -5.19 10.75 10.66
C CYS A 186 -6.21 11.03 11.77
N ASP A 187 -6.60 10.01 12.56
CA ASP A 187 -7.79 10.15 13.40
C ASP A 187 -7.83 9.13 14.55
N ALA A 188 -7.80 9.65 15.79
CA ALA A 188 -7.91 8.83 17.00
C ALA A 188 -9.27 8.11 17.12
N SER A 189 -10.35 8.75 16.66
CA SER A 189 -11.69 8.16 16.69
C SER A 189 -11.79 7.00 15.72
N PHE A 190 -11.17 7.12 14.54
CA PHE A 190 -11.05 6.02 13.58
C PHE A 190 -10.28 4.84 14.17
N LEU A 191 -9.15 5.08 14.82
CA LEU A 191 -8.37 4.02 15.48
C LEU A 191 -9.16 3.35 16.61
N LYS A 192 -9.88 4.12 17.42
CA LYS A 192 -10.77 3.62 18.46
C LYS A 192 -11.89 2.75 17.90
N ASN A 193 -12.50 3.17 16.78
CA ASN A 193 -13.53 2.39 16.10
C ASN A 193 -12.97 1.07 15.54
N LEU A 194 -11.72 1.06 15.03
CA LEU A 194 -11.06 -0.18 14.62
C LEU A 194 -10.88 -1.13 15.81
N PHE A 195 -10.38 -0.62 16.94
CA PHE A 195 -10.24 -1.41 18.17
C PHE A 195 -11.57 -2.05 18.61
N GLN A 196 -12.66 -1.29 18.61
CA GLN A 196 -14.00 -1.77 18.99
C GLN A 196 -14.56 -2.78 17.98
N SER A 197 -14.33 -2.54 16.69
CA SER A 197 -14.85 -3.39 15.61
C SER A 197 -14.05 -4.68 15.43
N PHE A 198 -12.76 -4.67 15.74
CA PHE A 198 -11.85 -5.78 15.49
C PHE A 198 -11.03 -6.12 16.74
N PRO A 199 -11.68 -6.62 17.81
CA PRO A 199 -11.00 -6.91 19.08
C PRO A 199 -10.09 -8.15 19.01
N HIS A 200 -10.28 -9.05 18.04
CA HIS A 200 -9.53 -10.29 17.86
C HIS A 200 -9.49 -10.76 16.41
N GLN A 201 -8.62 -11.70 16.09
CA GLN A 201 -8.34 -12.21 14.74
C GLN A 201 -9.61 -12.66 13.97
N GLN A 202 -10.51 -13.40 14.62
CA GLN A 202 -11.74 -13.86 13.97
C GLN A 202 -12.60 -12.68 13.47
N ALA A 203 -12.65 -11.56 14.22
CA ALA A 203 -13.38 -10.37 13.78
C ALA A 203 -12.75 -9.75 12.52
N VAL A 204 -11.42 -9.75 12.41
CA VAL A 204 -10.71 -9.27 11.22
C VAL A 204 -11.05 -10.15 10.01
N HIS A 205 -11.07 -11.47 10.17
CA HIS A 205 -11.36 -12.38 9.07
C HIS A 205 -12.84 -12.38 8.63
N SER A 206 -13.77 -12.24 9.58
CA SER A 206 -15.21 -12.37 9.30
C SER A 206 -15.88 -11.07 8.84
N ARG A 207 -15.41 -9.90 9.27
CA ARG A 207 -16.05 -8.62 8.99
C ARG A 207 -15.50 -7.95 7.74
N SER A 208 -16.36 -7.24 7.01
CA SER A 208 -15.97 -6.43 5.85
C SER A 208 -15.34 -5.11 6.28
N PHE A 209 -14.38 -4.62 5.48
CA PHE A 209 -13.81 -3.28 5.63
C PHE A 209 -14.57 -2.21 4.82
N ALA A 210 -15.71 -2.55 4.22
CA ALA A 210 -16.50 -1.66 3.35
C ALA A 210 -16.84 -0.32 3.99
N SER A 211 -17.25 -0.36 5.26
CA SER A 211 -17.64 0.85 6.01
C SER A 211 -16.49 1.85 6.22
N TYR A 212 -15.27 1.43 6.06
CA TYR A 212 -14.08 2.27 6.23
C TYR A 212 -13.58 2.91 4.93
N ILE A 213 -14.04 2.47 3.75
CA ILE A 213 -13.51 2.90 2.45
C ILE A 213 -13.69 4.40 2.23
N GLN A 214 -14.87 4.94 2.52
CA GLN A 214 -15.15 6.36 2.34
C GLN A 214 -14.21 7.24 3.19
N GLN A 215 -14.07 6.89 4.47
CA GLN A 215 -13.21 7.64 5.39
C GLN A 215 -11.74 7.50 4.99
N LEU A 216 -11.33 6.29 4.59
CA LEU A 216 -9.98 6.02 4.11
C LEU A 216 -9.65 6.82 2.84
N ALA A 217 -10.57 6.89 1.87
CA ALA A 217 -10.40 7.73 0.67
C ALA A 217 -10.23 9.20 1.05
N SER A 218 -11.03 9.73 1.99
CA SER A 218 -10.88 11.09 2.50
C SER A 218 -9.53 11.34 3.20
N PHE A 219 -9.00 10.34 3.92
CA PHE A 219 -7.67 10.44 4.53
C PHE A 219 -6.57 10.51 3.46
N TYR A 220 -6.65 9.66 2.43
CA TYR A 220 -5.69 9.67 1.33
C TYR A 220 -5.75 10.96 0.50
N GLU A 221 -6.95 11.53 0.31
CA GLU A 221 -7.11 12.82 -0.36
C GLU A 221 -6.32 13.95 0.34
N LYS A 222 -6.31 13.94 1.67
CA LYS A 222 -5.71 15.01 2.49
C LYS A 222 -4.27 14.75 2.91
N ARG A 223 -3.91 13.48 3.19
CA ARG A 223 -2.69 13.12 3.92
C ARG A 223 -1.96 11.90 3.33
N GLN A 224 -2.12 11.60 2.03
CA GLN A 224 -1.54 10.42 1.39
C GLN A 224 -0.03 10.25 1.66
N THR A 225 0.74 11.34 1.54
CA THR A 225 2.20 11.31 1.74
C THR A 225 2.57 10.94 3.18
N GLU A 226 1.85 11.46 4.17
CA GLU A 226 2.11 11.15 5.58
C GLU A 226 1.75 9.69 5.89
N ILE A 227 0.61 9.20 5.39
CA ILE A 227 0.18 7.81 5.57
C ILE A 227 1.20 6.85 4.94
N GLU A 228 1.63 7.11 3.69
CA GLU A 228 2.58 6.24 2.99
C GLU A 228 3.98 6.25 3.61
N ASN A 229 4.41 7.38 4.18
CA ASN A 229 5.71 7.52 4.82
C ASN A 229 5.75 7.06 6.28
N TYR A 230 4.59 6.89 6.94
CA TYR A 230 4.55 6.44 8.34
C TYR A 230 5.08 5.00 8.48
N GLY A 231 6.13 4.84 9.24
CA GLY A 231 6.86 3.59 9.40
C GLY A 231 7.92 3.32 8.33
N ARG A 232 7.99 4.11 7.25
CA ARG A 232 8.80 3.79 6.06
C ARG A 232 10.30 3.77 6.33
N LEU A 233 10.86 4.74 7.06
CA LEU A 233 12.27 4.75 7.46
C LEU A 233 12.62 3.48 8.22
N PHE A 234 11.79 3.14 9.19
CA PHE A 234 11.96 1.99 10.07
C PHE A 234 11.71 0.64 9.33
N GLU A 235 10.77 0.60 8.38
CA GLU A 235 10.56 -0.57 7.50
C GLU A 235 11.80 -0.86 6.67
N LEU A 236 12.35 0.16 5.99
CA LEU A 236 13.49 -0.01 5.08
C LEU A 236 14.76 -0.43 5.80
N ALA A 237 14.93 -0.08 7.06
CA ALA A 237 16.06 -0.54 7.86
C ALA A 237 16.10 -2.07 7.99
N PHE A 238 14.95 -2.76 8.04
CA PHE A 238 14.91 -4.23 8.06
C PHE A 238 15.40 -4.91 6.77
N TYR A 239 15.52 -4.18 5.68
CA TYR A 239 16.13 -4.71 4.45
C TYR A 239 17.66 -4.61 4.45
N GLN A 240 18.25 -3.86 5.41
CA GLN A 240 19.69 -3.64 5.52
C GLN A 240 20.38 -4.47 6.64
N VAL A 241 19.61 -5.10 7.52
CA VAL A 241 20.18 -5.96 8.59
C VAL A 241 20.43 -7.36 8.10
N ALA A 242 21.44 -8.04 8.66
CA ALA A 242 21.91 -9.35 8.22
C ALA A 242 20.78 -10.41 8.15
N ASN A 243 19.93 -10.49 9.16
CA ASN A 243 18.83 -11.46 9.24
C ASN A 243 17.47 -10.89 8.82
N GLY A 244 17.45 -9.76 8.14
CA GLY A 244 16.22 -9.13 7.66
C GLY A 244 15.40 -9.99 6.69
N HIS A 245 16.02 -10.97 6.02
CA HIS A 245 15.34 -11.94 5.16
C HIS A 245 14.36 -12.87 5.91
N LEU A 246 14.48 -13.00 7.23
CA LEU A 246 13.54 -13.76 8.06
C LEU A 246 12.17 -13.09 8.17
N LEU A 247 12.09 -11.79 7.87
CA LEU A 247 10.84 -11.04 7.83
C LEU A 247 10.32 -10.93 6.39
N SER A 248 9.08 -11.30 6.17
CA SER A 248 8.39 -10.99 4.92
C SER A 248 8.26 -9.46 4.73
N ALA A 249 8.01 -8.99 3.51
CA ALA A 249 7.82 -7.56 3.24
C ALA A 249 6.68 -6.93 4.10
N ASN A 250 5.60 -7.68 4.31
CA ASN A 250 4.50 -7.23 5.16
C ASN A 250 4.88 -7.17 6.65
N MET A 251 5.68 -8.12 7.14
CA MET A 251 6.21 -8.07 8.51
C MET A 251 7.16 -6.88 8.69
N LYS A 252 8.04 -6.60 7.74
CA LYS A 252 8.92 -5.41 7.79
C LYS A 252 8.09 -4.11 7.86
N ARG A 253 7.02 -4.01 7.06
CA ARG A 253 6.09 -2.87 7.10
C ARG A 253 5.40 -2.75 8.46
N MET A 254 4.89 -3.85 9.00
CA MET A 254 4.29 -3.90 10.32
C MET A 254 5.28 -3.45 11.41
N MET A 255 6.45 -4.05 11.43
CA MET A 255 7.49 -3.71 12.40
C MET A 255 7.96 -2.25 12.25
N GLY A 256 8.03 -1.75 11.01
CA GLY A 256 8.34 -0.34 10.75
C GLY A 256 7.34 0.63 11.39
N ILE A 257 6.05 0.31 11.35
CA ILE A 257 4.99 1.09 12.03
C ILE A 257 5.16 0.99 13.56
N LEU A 258 5.41 -0.21 14.11
CA LEU A 258 5.62 -0.41 15.55
C LEU A 258 6.84 0.34 16.05
N MET A 259 7.95 0.28 15.34
CA MET A 259 9.16 1.02 15.72
C MET A 259 8.94 2.53 15.67
N GLN A 260 8.23 3.04 14.65
CA GLN A 260 7.93 4.47 14.59
C GLN A 260 7.00 4.91 15.74
N VAL A 261 5.95 4.17 16.06
CA VAL A 261 5.06 4.56 17.16
C VAL A 261 5.78 4.47 18.51
N THR A 262 6.65 3.48 18.70
CA THR A 262 7.46 3.34 19.91
C THR A 262 8.47 4.47 20.03
N TRP A 263 9.18 4.82 18.93
CA TRP A 263 10.08 5.97 18.90
C TRP A 263 9.33 7.28 19.17
N ASN A 264 8.19 7.50 18.52
CA ASN A 264 7.37 8.70 18.77
C ASN A 264 7.01 8.82 20.26
N GLN A 265 6.62 7.72 20.92
CA GLN A 265 6.27 7.72 22.33
C GLN A 265 7.44 8.13 23.24
N GLN A 266 8.69 7.82 22.86
CA GLN A 266 9.88 8.22 23.63
C GLN A 266 10.24 9.70 23.43
N VAL A 267 10.04 10.24 22.23
CA VAL A 267 10.42 11.61 21.88
C VAL A 267 9.29 12.59 22.19
N THR A 268 8.08 12.25 21.79
CA THR A 268 6.88 13.06 22.01
C THR A 268 5.77 12.10 22.45
N PRO A 269 5.45 12.08 23.74
CA PRO A 269 4.46 11.14 24.27
C PRO A 269 3.10 11.26 23.58
N LEU A 270 2.62 10.15 23.02
CA LEU A 270 1.29 10.01 22.44
C LEU A 270 0.26 9.69 23.51
N ASP A 271 -0.98 10.13 23.31
CA ASP A 271 -2.12 9.69 24.11
C ASP A 271 -2.53 8.27 23.64
N LEU A 272 -1.61 7.32 23.81
CA LEU A 272 -1.73 5.92 23.41
C LEU A 272 -1.03 5.03 24.44
N ASP A 273 -1.79 4.12 25.05
CA ASP A 273 -1.26 3.07 25.91
C ASP A 273 -0.58 2.00 25.03
N LEU A 274 0.73 2.08 24.89
CA LEU A 274 1.49 1.17 24.02
C LEU A 274 1.38 -0.30 24.40
N PRO A 275 1.50 -0.72 25.67
CA PRO A 275 1.30 -2.12 26.05
C PRO A 275 -0.07 -2.66 25.62
N LYS A 276 -1.16 -1.91 25.88
CA LYS A 276 -2.51 -2.31 25.42
C LYS A 276 -2.63 -2.33 23.91
N PHE A 277 -1.99 -1.40 23.21
CA PHE A 277 -1.97 -1.37 21.76
C PHE A 277 -1.28 -2.59 21.17
N PHE A 278 -0.10 -2.95 21.67
CA PHE A 278 0.63 -4.15 21.24
C PHE A 278 -0.14 -5.43 21.55
N HIS A 279 -0.72 -5.54 22.74
CA HIS A 279 -1.56 -6.68 23.12
C HIS A 279 -2.77 -6.83 22.17
N TRP A 280 -3.43 -5.73 21.81
CA TRP A 280 -4.49 -5.77 20.82
C TRP A 280 -4.01 -6.26 19.46
N LEU A 281 -2.84 -5.79 18.99
CA LEU A 281 -2.27 -6.25 17.71
C LEU A 281 -1.97 -7.75 17.73
N GLN A 282 -1.51 -8.29 18.84
CA GLN A 282 -1.35 -9.74 19.02
C GLN A 282 -2.72 -10.45 18.98
N ALA A 283 -3.72 -9.92 19.67
CA ALA A 283 -5.06 -10.49 19.68
C ALA A 283 -5.72 -10.54 18.31
N VAL A 284 -5.43 -9.58 17.42
CA VAL A 284 -5.90 -9.59 16.02
C VAL A 284 -5.02 -10.45 15.10
N GLY A 285 -3.96 -11.07 15.62
CA GLY A 285 -3.12 -12.00 14.88
C GLY A 285 -1.94 -11.34 14.13
N LEU A 286 -1.62 -10.08 14.43
CA LEU A 286 -0.45 -9.42 13.85
C LEU A 286 0.83 -9.79 14.64
N PRO A 287 1.94 -10.14 13.97
CA PRO A 287 3.19 -10.49 14.63
C PRO A 287 3.88 -9.22 15.15
N VAL A 288 3.91 -9.05 16.48
CA VAL A 288 4.55 -7.90 17.13
C VAL A 288 5.95 -8.21 17.66
N VAL A 289 6.36 -9.50 17.65
CA VAL A 289 7.64 -9.95 18.16
C VAL A 289 8.62 -10.19 17.03
N LEU A 290 9.81 -9.59 17.13
CA LEU A 290 10.89 -9.83 16.18
C LEU A 290 11.54 -11.21 16.42
N PRO A 291 11.98 -11.90 15.35
CA PRO A 291 12.84 -13.06 15.48
C PRO A 291 14.10 -12.71 16.30
N PRO A 292 14.54 -13.58 17.25
CA PRO A 292 15.67 -13.29 18.12
C PRO A 292 17.01 -13.13 17.38
N GLN A 293 17.08 -13.58 16.13
CA GLN A 293 18.25 -13.43 15.26
C GLN A 293 18.42 -12.00 14.72
N ILE A 294 17.41 -11.13 14.84
CA ILE A 294 17.50 -9.74 14.39
C ILE A 294 18.06 -8.89 15.51
N SER A 295 19.27 -8.38 15.31
CA SER A 295 19.93 -7.49 16.25
C SER A 295 19.32 -6.09 16.21
N LEU A 296 18.76 -5.61 17.33
CA LEU A 296 18.25 -4.24 17.46
C LEU A 296 19.37 -3.19 17.39
N THR A 297 20.61 -3.56 17.76
CA THR A 297 21.77 -2.67 17.61
C THR A 297 22.12 -2.46 16.14
N GLU A 298 22.23 -3.54 15.35
CA GLU A 298 22.43 -3.43 13.88
C GLU A 298 21.29 -2.70 13.22
N TYR A 299 20.06 -2.94 13.65
CA TYR A 299 18.89 -2.25 13.18
C TYR A 299 18.96 -0.72 13.42
N GLY A 300 19.36 -0.29 14.62
CA GLY A 300 19.57 1.13 14.92
C GLY A 300 20.59 1.78 13.99
N VAL A 301 21.72 1.09 13.74
CA VAL A 301 22.74 1.56 12.78
C VAL A 301 22.16 1.68 11.35
N ALA A 302 21.36 0.70 10.92
CA ALA A 302 20.69 0.75 9.62
C ALA A 302 19.72 1.92 9.51
N VAL A 303 18.92 2.20 10.55
CA VAL A 303 18.04 3.37 10.60
C VAL A 303 18.85 4.66 10.43
N LEU A 304 19.92 4.85 11.20
CA LEU A 304 20.79 6.06 11.11
C LEU A 304 21.40 6.23 9.72
N LYS A 305 21.81 5.15 9.07
CA LYS A 305 22.33 5.21 7.69
C LYS A 305 21.28 5.77 6.73
N LEU A 306 20.05 5.28 6.84
CA LEU A 306 18.94 5.67 5.96
C LEU A 306 18.44 7.12 6.18
N THR A 307 18.74 7.77 7.30
CA THR A 307 18.40 9.19 7.53
C THR A 307 19.04 10.13 6.51
N LYS A 308 20.12 9.70 5.85
CA LYS A 308 20.80 10.47 4.81
C LYS A 308 20.07 10.44 3.46
N GLU A 309 19.19 9.49 3.26
CA GLU A 309 18.61 9.16 1.97
C GLU A 309 17.08 9.33 1.94
N LEU A 310 16.44 9.21 3.08
CA LEU A 310 14.99 9.21 3.21
C LEU A 310 14.47 10.50 3.87
N PRO A 311 13.21 10.88 3.62
CA PRO A 311 12.61 12.02 4.30
C PRO A 311 12.48 11.77 5.80
N LYS A 312 12.46 12.87 6.56
CA LYS A 312 12.27 12.84 8.01
C LYS A 312 10.93 12.20 8.36
N PRO A 313 10.90 11.19 9.25
CA PRO A 313 9.65 10.66 9.78
C PRO A 313 8.90 11.73 10.59
N THR A 314 7.58 11.70 10.47
CA THR A 314 6.70 12.64 11.18
C THR A 314 6.49 12.18 12.61
N LEU A 315 6.63 13.10 13.58
CA LEU A 315 6.22 12.94 14.97
C LEU A 315 4.81 13.48 15.17
N TYR A 316 4.09 12.86 16.06
CA TYR A 316 2.73 13.23 16.44
C TYR A 316 2.68 13.50 17.95
N GLN A 317 2.07 14.62 18.38
CA GLN A 317 1.80 14.89 19.78
C GLN A 317 0.52 14.18 20.29
N LYS A 318 -0.38 13.87 19.37
CA LYS A 318 -1.58 13.02 19.57
C LYS A 318 -1.86 12.29 18.28
N ILE A 319 -2.58 11.19 18.36
CA ILE A 319 -3.02 10.49 17.14
C ILE A 319 -3.79 11.45 16.24
N GLY A 320 -3.38 11.53 14.98
CA GLY A 320 -3.93 12.45 13.99
C GLY A 320 -3.38 13.88 14.03
N ILE A 321 -2.70 14.31 15.09
CA ILE A 321 -2.18 15.66 15.25
C ILE A 321 -0.66 15.66 15.10
N ARG A 322 -0.20 16.16 13.95
CA ARG A 322 1.22 16.29 13.62
C ARG A 322 1.89 17.33 14.49
N GLU A 323 3.09 17.05 14.96
CA GLU A 323 3.97 18.01 15.64
C GLU A 323 5.10 18.46 14.71
N ALA A 324 6.08 17.61 14.50
CA ALA A 324 7.29 17.91 13.76
C ALA A 324 7.73 16.74 12.86
N ALA A 325 8.75 16.95 12.05
CA ALA A 325 9.43 15.89 11.33
C ALA A 325 10.92 15.96 11.66
N ASN A 326 11.42 14.94 12.37
CA ASN A 326 12.81 14.86 12.82
C ASN A 326 13.43 13.51 12.46
N TYR A 327 14.75 13.45 12.36
CA TYR A 327 15.44 12.18 12.31
C TYR A 327 15.69 11.66 13.72
N PRO A 328 15.58 10.34 13.96
CA PRO A 328 15.94 9.74 15.22
C PRO A 328 17.46 9.87 15.48
N THR A 329 17.82 10.17 16.72
CA THR A 329 19.20 10.14 17.21
C THR A 329 19.59 8.73 17.66
N SER A 330 20.89 8.46 17.84
CA SER A 330 21.37 7.19 18.39
C SER A 330 20.79 6.89 19.77
N GLU A 331 20.68 7.90 20.63
CA GLU A 331 20.14 7.76 21.98
C GLU A 331 18.65 7.41 21.95
N GLU A 332 17.86 8.12 21.15
CA GLU A 332 16.44 7.84 20.95
C GLU A 332 16.18 6.44 20.40
N LEU A 333 17.03 5.92 19.50
CA LEU A 333 16.92 4.55 18.98
C LEU A 333 17.23 3.50 20.04
N ILE A 334 18.17 3.76 20.95
CA ILE A 334 18.44 2.86 22.10
C ILE A 334 17.24 2.86 23.04
N GLN A 335 16.68 4.04 23.36
CA GLN A 335 15.48 4.16 24.21
C GLN A 335 14.28 3.45 23.56
N MET A 336 14.06 3.63 22.27
CA MET A 336 13.03 2.92 21.50
C MET A 336 13.21 1.40 21.57
N ALA A 337 14.42 0.90 21.35
CA ALA A 337 14.72 -0.52 21.39
C ALA A 337 14.46 -1.12 22.79
N THR A 338 14.87 -0.41 23.84
CA THR A 338 14.65 -0.80 25.24
C THR A 338 13.16 -0.83 25.57
N ALA A 339 12.40 0.21 25.19
CA ALA A 339 10.97 0.29 25.40
C ALA A 339 10.22 -0.83 24.65
N TYR A 340 10.61 -1.09 23.40
CA TYR A 340 10.05 -2.20 22.62
C TYR A 340 10.29 -3.56 23.32
N GLN A 341 11.51 -3.82 23.78
CA GLN A 341 11.84 -5.06 24.48
C GLN A 341 11.07 -5.24 25.79
N GLN A 342 10.85 -4.16 26.53
CA GLN A 342 10.03 -4.17 27.75
C GLN A 342 8.59 -4.56 27.43
N ILE A 343 7.97 -3.93 26.41
CA ILE A 343 6.57 -4.19 26.04
C ILE A 343 6.35 -5.62 25.57
N ILE A 344 7.28 -6.20 24.80
CA ILE A 344 7.14 -7.59 24.31
C ILE A 344 7.55 -8.65 25.34
N GLY A 345 8.24 -8.26 26.41
CA GLY A 345 8.65 -9.16 27.51
C GLY A 345 7.60 -9.25 28.63
N GLU A 346 6.63 -8.36 28.64
CA GLU A 346 5.44 -8.39 29.50
C GLU A 346 4.32 -9.25 28.90
#